data_10ff61ddaacc6e36e629b1af60ebf49e
#
_entry.id   10ff61ddaacc6e36e629b1af60ebf49e
#
_cell.length_a   1.000
_cell.length_b   1.000
_cell.length_c   1.000
_cell.angle_alpha   90.00
_cell.angle_beta   90.00
_cell.angle_gamma   90.00
#
_symmetry.space_group_name_H-M   'P 1'
#
loop_
_entity.id
_entity.type
_entity.pdbx_description
1 polymer ?
#
loop_
_entity_poly.entity_id
_entity_poly.type
_entity_poly.pdbx_seq_one_letter_code
_entity_poly.pdbx_strand_id
1 'polypeptide(L)'
;PFIPRRFEEGYAITPAAIERLSQVKPDFLVTVDCGIACKAEVRLLQERGIEVAITDHHEPSDLVPEGVPVADPKCDSACPSAILAGVGVALKMVQALGGRFGKPHLWRQYTDFATLGTIADLMPMRDENRALVADGLRRINQAPRPCIAALLDTSGASGKQVTATNLSFSIIPRLNAAGRMGDAQLALDLLLTDDFEQA
;
A
#
# COMPACT_ATOMS: atom_id res chain seq x y z
N PRO A 1 -2.02 -12.30 1.57
CA PRO A 1 -2.38 -11.18 0.71
C PRO A 1 -2.96 -11.67 -0.62
N PHE A 2 -3.78 -10.82 -1.25
CA PHE A 2 -4.39 -11.07 -2.55
C PHE A 2 -4.11 -9.86 -3.44
N ILE A 3 -3.48 -10.08 -4.59
CA ILE A 3 -3.24 -9.04 -5.59
C ILE A 3 -4.00 -9.42 -6.85
N PRO A 4 -4.90 -8.56 -7.37
CA PRO A 4 -5.54 -8.80 -8.65
C PRO A 4 -4.53 -8.85 -9.80
N ARG A 5 -4.75 -9.75 -10.74
CA ARG A 5 -3.96 -9.81 -11.98
C ARG A 5 -4.42 -8.74 -12.93
N ARG A 6 -3.71 -7.61 -12.97
CA ARG A 6 -4.14 -6.39 -13.63
C ARG A 6 -4.60 -6.56 -15.08
N PHE A 7 -3.94 -7.42 -15.86
CA PHE A 7 -4.27 -7.66 -17.26
C PHE A 7 -5.44 -8.60 -17.47
N GLU A 8 -5.67 -9.56 -16.55
CA GLU A 8 -6.70 -10.58 -16.63
C GLU A 8 -7.97 -10.17 -15.87
N GLU A 9 -7.78 -9.56 -14.69
CA GLU A 9 -8.87 -9.29 -13.74
C GLU A 9 -9.20 -7.78 -13.64
N GLY A 10 -8.34 -6.90 -14.15
CA GLY A 10 -8.50 -5.45 -14.05
C GLY A 10 -7.90 -4.87 -12.76
N TYR A 11 -8.32 -3.66 -12.43
CA TYR A 11 -7.87 -2.90 -11.26
C TYR A 11 -8.97 -2.88 -10.18
N ALA A 12 -8.58 -2.84 -8.92
CA ALA A 12 -9.44 -2.83 -7.74
C ALA A 12 -10.24 -4.14 -7.54
N ILE A 13 -11.42 -4.08 -6.94
CA ILE A 13 -12.30 -5.23 -6.73
C ILE A 13 -13.15 -5.39 -7.98
N THR A 14 -12.86 -6.38 -8.80
CA THR A 14 -13.61 -6.69 -10.02
C THR A 14 -14.39 -7.99 -9.87
N PRO A 15 -15.40 -8.26 -10.70
CA PRO A 15 -16.10 -9.56 -10.69
C PRO A 15 -15.14 -10.75 -10.83
N ALA A 16 -14.11 -10.67 -11.68
CA ALA A 16 -13.12 -11.73 -11.84
C ALA A 16 -12.27 -11.91 -10.56
N ALA A 17 -11.87 -10.83 -9.91
CA ALA A 17 -11.18 -10.88 -8.62
C ALA A 17 -12.06 -11.49 -7.52
N ILE A 18 -13.37 -11.19 -7.50
CA ILE A 18 -14.34 -11.78 -6.56
C ILE A 18 -14.45 -13.28 -6.76
N GLU A 19 -14.51 -13.77 -7.99
CA GLU A 19 -14.57 -15.21 -8.25
C GLU A 19 -13.32 -15.93 -7.70
N ARG A 20 -12.14 -15.37 -7.91
CA ARG A 20 -10.89 -15.92 -7.36
C ARG A 20 -10.83 -15.82 -5.83
N LEU A 21 -11.28 -14.72 -5.24
CA LEU A 21 -11.41 -14.57 -3.79
C LEU A 21 -12.36 -15.59 -3.18
N SER A 22 -13.47 -15.91 -3.88
CA SER A 22 -14.44 -16.91 -3.42
C SER A 22 -13.85 -18.32 -3.33
N GLN A 23 -12.80 -18.63 -4.09
CA GLN A 23 -12.07 -19.91 -3.99
C GLN A 23 -11.24 -19.98 -2.69
N VAL A 24 -10.72 -18.84 -2.22
CA VAL A 24 -9.96 -18.74 -0.95
C VAL A 24 -10.89 -18.74 0.26
N LYS A 25 -12.16 -18.34 0.07
CA LYS A 25 -13.19 -18.23 1.13
C LYS A 25 -12.71 -17.45 2.36
N PRO A 26 -12.30 -16.20 2.23
CA PRO A 26 -11.92 -15.39 3.40
C PRO A 26 -13.17 -15.04 4.20
N ASP A 27 -13.06 -15.00 5.53
CA ASP A 27 -14.12 -14.48 6.41
C ASP A 27 -14.12 -12.95 6.39
N PHE A 28 -12.96 -12.33 6.19
CA PHE A 28 -12.76 -10.88 6.24
C PHE A 28 -11.76 -10.41 5.18
N LEU A 29 -12.12 -9.34 4.49
CA LEU A 29 -11.31 -8.68 3.47
C LEU A 29 -11.01 -7.23 3.87
N VAL A 30 -9.74 -6.87 3.87
CA VAL A 30 -9.32 -5.45 3.94
C VAL A 30 -8.76 -5.05 2.60
N THR A 31 -9.33 -4.02 1.99
CA THR A 31 -8.74 -3.44 0.78
C THR A 31 -7.66 -2.42 1.16
N VAL A 32 -6.65 -2.29 0.32
CA VAL A 32 -5.58 -1.31 0.48
C VAL A 32 -5.38 -0.60 -0.86
N ASP A 33 -5.47 0.72 -0.86
CA ASP A 33 -5.29 1.56 -2.04
C ASP A 33 -6.35 1.32 -3.15
N CYS A 34 -7.52 0.83 -2.76
CA CYS A 34 -8.66 0.63 -3.65
C CYS A 34 -9.94 0.38 -2.87
N GLY A 35 -11.07 0.48 -3.56
CA GLY A 35 -12.36 0.04 -3.02
C GLY A 35 -13.36 1.16 -2.76
N ILE A 36 -12.94 2.43 -2.71
CA ILE A 36 -13.82 3.57 -2.44
C ILE A 36 -14.95 3.74 -3.49
N ALA A 37 -14.74 3.25 -4.69
CA ALA A 37 -15.73 3.29 -5.78
C ALA A 37 -16.28 1.90 -6.14
N CYS A 38 -16.21 0.91 -5.23
CA CYS A 38 -16.59 -0.48 -5.49
C CYS A 38 -17.90 -0.89 -4.77
N LYS A 39 -18.93 -0.02 -4.77
CA LYS A 39 -20.20 -0.25 -4.05
C LYS A 39 -20.89 -1.56 -4.45
N ALA A 40 -20.95 -1.86 -5.75
CA ALA A 40 -21.60 -3.07 -6.24
C ALA A 40 -20.80 -4.34 -5.89
N GLU A 41 -19.49 -4.27 -6.04
CA GLU A 41 -18.58 -5.36 -5.77
C GLU A 41 -18.51 -5.70 -4.26
N VAL A 42 -18.49 -4.69 -3.42
CA VAL A 42 -18.54 -4.87 -1.94
C VAL A 42 -19.86 -5.52 -1.54
N ARG A 43 -20.98 -5.11 -2.13
CA ARG A 43 -22.27 -5.75 -1.89
C ARG A 43 -22.27 -7.24 -2.28
N LEU A 44 -21.68 -7.58 -3.42
CA LEU A 44 -21.53 -8.98 -3.84
C LEU A 44 -20.67 -9.80 -2.86
N LEU A 45 -19.61 -9.22 -2.30
CA LEU A 45 -18.80 -9.86 -1.26
C LEU A 45 -19.61 -10.10 0.01
N GLN A 46 -20.38 -9.11 0.47
CA GLN A 46 -21.24 -9.23 1.64
C GLN A 46 -22.33 -10.31 1.44
N GLU A 47 -22.94 -10.37 0.25
CA GLU A 47 -23.92 -11.42 -0.11
C GLU A 47 -23.30 -12.84 -0.10
N ARG A 48 -21.98 -12.95 -0.28
CA ARG A 48 -21.21 -14.19 -0.14
C ARG A 48 -20.73 -14.47 1.30
N GLY A 49 -21.12 -13.63 2.25
CA GLY A 49 -20.76 -13.77 3.68
C GLY A 49 -19.34 -13.29 4.02
N ILE A 50 -18.71 -12.51 3.15
CA ILE A 50 -17.38 -11.94 3.38
C ILE A 50 -17.53 -10.55 3.99
N GLU A 51 -17.00 -10.35 5.21
CA GLU A 51 -16.91 -9.02 5.81
C GLU A 51 -15.85 -8.19 5.10
N VAL A 52 -16.12 -6.89 4.86
CA VAL A 52 -15.22 -6.00 4.12
C VAL A 52 -14.92 -4.75 4.94
N ALA A 53 -13.66 -4.34 4.95
CA ALA A 53 -13.24 -3.01 5.37
C ALA A 53 -12.39 -2.37 4.25
N ILE A 54 -12.60 -1.09 4.00
CA ILE A 54 -11.94 -0.36 2.92
C ILE A 54 -10.90 0.59 3.51
N THR A 55 -9.68 0.55 2.97
CA THR A 55 -8.69 1.61 3.15
C THR A 55 -8.28 2.11 1.78
N ASP A 56 -8.53 3.40 1.53
CA ASP A 56 -8.31 4.02 0.22
C ASP A 56 -7.91 5.49 0.39
N HIS A 57 -7.54 6.16 -0.70
CA HIS A 57 -7.20 7.57 -0.73
C HIS A 57 -7.68 8.27 -2.02
N HIS A 58 -8.41 7.54 -2.88
CA HIS A 58 -8.96 8.10 -4.11
C HIS A 58 -10.15 9.02 -3.84
N GLU A 59 -10.55 9.82 -4.82
CA GLU A 59 -11.69 10.72 -4.66
C GLU A 59 -12.99 9.91 -4.49
N PRO A 60 -13.75 10.14 -3.41
CA PRO A 60 -15.04 9.49 -3.22
C PRO A 60 -16.08 10.00 -4.26
N SER A 61 -17.00 9.11 -4.63
CA SER A 61 -18.10 9.38 -5.53
C SER A 61 -19.41 8.85 -4.94
N ASP A 62 -20.49 8.82 -5.71
CA ASP A 62 -21.75 8.14 -5.38
C ASP A 62 -21.63 6.59 -5.30
N LEU A 63 -20.46 6.05 -5.68
CA LEU A 63 -20.15 4.63 -5.63
C LEU A 63 -19.45 4.19 -4.34
N VAL A 64 -19.39 5.05 -3.32
CA VAL A 64 -18.83 4.66 -2.00
C VAL A 64 -19.64 3.51 -1.42
N PRO A 65 -18.98 2.41 -0.99
CA PRO A 65 -19.66 1.26 -0.38
C PRO A 65 -20.37 1.65 0.92
N GLU A 66 -21.55 1.07 1.12
CA GLU A 66 -22.38 1.27 2.31
C GLU A 66 -22.34 0.05 3.23
N GLY A 67 -22.56 0.27 4.52
CA GLY A 67 -22.64 -0.83 5.51
C GLY A 67 -21.33 -1.51 5.84
N VAL A 68 -20.19 -0.93 5.44
CA VAL A 68 -18.83 -1.41 5.74
C VAL A 68 -17.99 -0.28 6.32
N PRO A 69 -16.96 -0.58 7.15
CA PRO A 69 -15.99 0.41 7.56
C PRO A 69 -15.20 0.94 6.35
N VAL A 70 -15.10 2.27 6.24
CA VAL A 70 -14.31 2.96 5.22
C VAL A 70 -13.35 3.90 5.91
N ALA A 71 -12.07 3.73 5.63
CA ALA A 71 -10.99 4.62 6.04
C ALA A 71 -10.38 5.28 4.81
N ASP A 72 -11.00 6.37 4.37
CA ASP A 72 -10.49 7.23 3.32
C ASP A 72 -10.53 8.69 3.81
N PRO A 73 -9.35 9.35 3.91
CA PRO A 73 -9.27 10.70 4.44
C PRO A 73 -9.98 11.76 3.57
N LYS A 74 -10.26 11.46 2.31
CA LYS A 74 -10.99 12.36 1.41
C LYS A 74 -12.52 12.31 1.57
N CYS A 75 -13.03 11.32 2.32
CA CYS A 75 -14.44 11.30 2.71
C CYS A 75 -14.82 12.41 3.72
N ASP A 76 -13.82 13.02 4.37
CA ASP A 76 -14.02 14.18 5.24
C ASP A 76 -13.15 15.35 4.74
N SER A 77 -13.79 16.39 4.23
CA SER A 77 -13.10 17.59 3.71
C SER A 77 -12.27 18.34 4.75
N ALA A 78 -12.51 18.11 6.05
CA ALA A 78 -11.73 18.68 7.15
C ALA A 78 -10.54 17.79 7.55
N CYS A 79 -10.40 16.62 6.98
CA CYS A 79 -9.32 15.69 7.35
C CYS A 79 -7.95 16.22 6.88
N PRO A 80 -7.00 16.50 7.79
CA PRO A 80 -5.68 16.99 7.40
C PRO A 80 -4.84 15.94 6.66
N SER A 81 -5.21 14.66 6.76
CA SER A 81 -4.52 13.54 6.13
C SER A 81 -4.99 13.24 4.69
N ALA A 82 -5.85 14.10 4.08
CA ALA A 82 -6.33 13.94 2.71
C ALA A 82 -5.22 13.93 1.64
N ILE A 83 -4.00 14.29 2.02
CA ILE A 83 -2.80 14.25 1.16
C ILE A 83 -2.06 12.90 1.18
N LEU A 84 -2.49 11.92 1.97
CA LEU A 84 -1.82 10.63 2.06
C LEU A 84 -2.05 9.78 0.81
N ALA A 85 -1.03 9.01 0.41
CA ALA A 85 -1.19 7.88 -0.50
C ALA A 85 -1.90 6.71 0.20
N GLY A 86 -2.37 5.71 -0.55
CA GLY A 86 -2.97 4.50 0.02
C GLY A 86 -2.08 3.79 1.04
N VAL A 87 -0.77 3.74 0.81
CA VAL A 87 0.20 3.21 1.80
C VAL A 87 0.24 4.04 3.08
N GLY A 88 0.03 5.36 3.00
CA GLY A 88 -0.05 6.24 4.16
C GLY A 88 -1.31 5.97 4.99
N VAL A 89 -2.45 5.73 4.32
CA VAL A 89 -3.70 5.32 4.98
C VAL A 89 -3.53 3.95 5.65
N ALA A 90 -2.92 2.98 4.98
CA ALA A 90 -2.58 1.69 5.56
C ALA A 90 -1.66 1.83 6.79
N LEU A 91 -0.69 2.73 6.74
CA LEU A 91 0.19 3.02 7.89
C LEU A 91 -0.60 3.59 9.08
N LYS A 92 -1.60 4.45 8.84
CA LYS A 92 -2.52 4.95 9.88
C LYS A 92 -3.33 3.81 10.51
N MET A 93 -3.80 2.87 9.71
CA MET A 93 -4.46 1.67 10.22
C MET A 93 -3.51 0.86 11.11
N VAL A 94 -2.26 0.62 10.69
CA VAL A 94 -1.25 -0.05 11.52
C VAL A 94 -1.00 0.71 12.82
N GLN A 95 -0.97 2.04 12.79
CA GLN A 95 -0.82 2.88 13.98
C GLN A 95 -1.98 2.70 14.96
N ALA A 96 -3.21 2.76 14.46
CA ALA A 96 -4.42 2.61 15.28
C ALA A 96 -4.52 1.21 15.91
N LEU A 97 -4.29 0.16 15.11
CA LEU A 97 -4.29 -1.22 15.58
C LEU A 97 -3.14 -1.48 16.56
N GLY A 98 -1.94 -0.99 16.26
CA GLY A 98 -0.78 -1.12 17.14
C GLY A 98 -1.05 -0.52 18.52
N GLY A 99 -1.71 0.64 18.58
CA GLY A 99 -2.14 1.25 19.85
C GLY A 99 -3.06 0.34 20.66
N ARG A 100 -4.04 -0.29 20.01
CA ARG A 100 -4.98 -1.21 20.65
C ARG A 100 -4.33 -2.52 21.12
N PHE A 101 -3.32 -3.00 20.42
CA PHE A 101 -2.61 -4.24 20.74
C PHE A 101 -1.34 -4.04 21.58
N GLY A 102 -1.17 -2.89 22.24
CA GLY A 102 -0.01 -2.60 23.10
C GLY A 102 1.29 -2.37 22.36
N LYS A 103 1.24 -2.10 21.06
CA LYS A 103 2.40 -1.81 20.19
C LYS A 103 2.29 -0.42 19.53
N PRO A 104 2.19 0.69 20.30
CA PRO A 104 1.85 2.02 19.79
C PRO A 104 2.88 2.58 18.79
N HIS A 105 4.08 2.02 18.75
CA HIS A 105 5.16 2.45 17.85
C HIS A 105 5.41 1.49 16.69
N LEU A 106 4.58 0.46 16.50
CA LEU A 106 4.75 -0.53 15.44
C LEU A 106 4.82 0.09 14.05
N TRP A 107 3.97 1.07 13.76
CA TRP A 107 3.93 1.78 12.49
C TRP A 107 5.26 2.41 12.07
N ARG A 108 6.11 2.80 13.02
CA ARG A 108 7.41 3.41 12.73
C ARG A 108 8.33 2.47 11.95
N GLN A 109 8.15 1.17 12.09
CA GLN A 109 8.95 0.17 11.38
C GLN A 109 8.67 0.13 9.88
N TYR A 110 7.60 0.78 9.41
CA TYR A 110 7.11 0.73 8.03
C TYR A 110 7.15 2.09 7.34
N THR A 111 7.82 3.11 7.92
CA THR A 111 7.93 4.43 7.30
C THR A 111 8.78 4.42 6.02
N ASP A 112 9.68 3.46 5.88
CA ASP A 112 10.42 3.19 4.65
C ASP A 112 9.48 2.76 3.50
N PHE A 113 8.57 1.82 3.73
CA PHE A 113 7.55 1.43 2.74
C PHE A 113 6.57 2.57 2.45
N ALA A 114 6.13 3.30 3.49
CA ALA A 114 5.29 4.48 3.31
C ALA A 114 5.99 5.54 2.44
N THR A 115 7.30 5.70 2.58
CA THR A 115 8.12 6.58 1.74
C THR A 115 8.10 6.16 0.27
N LEU A 116 8.31 4.86 0.00
CA LEU A 116 8.28 4.34 -1.38
C LEU A 116 6.93 4.60 -2.04
N GLY A 117 5.83 4.25 -1.38
CA GLY A 117 4.49 4.43 -1.94
C GLY A 117 4.08 5.91 -2.07
N THR A 118 4.41 6.77 -1.08
CA THR A 118 4.12 8.21 -1.14
C THR A 118 4.83 8.88 -2.33
N ILE A 119 6.09 8.49 -2.61
CA ILE A 119 6.85 9.01 -3.76
C ILE A 119 6.33 8.39 -5.07
N ALA A 120 6.00 7.09 -5.07
CA ALA A 120 5.50 6.38 -6.25
C ALA A 120 4.20 6.99 -6.77
N ASP A 121 3.33 7.38 -5.86
CA ASP A 121 2.02 7.95 -6.14
C ASP A 121 2.05 9.49 -6.33
N LEU A 122 3.24 10.07 -6.37
CA LEU A 122 3.46 11.50 -6.61
C LEU A 122 2.69 12.43 -5.66
N MET A 123 2.49 12.00 -4.43
CA MET A 123 1.72 12.77 -3.44
C MET A 123 2.43 14.07 -3.04
N PRO A 124 1.66 15.11 -2.64
CA PRO A 124 2.23 16.39 -2.23
C PRO A 124 3.23 16.23 -1.08
N MET A 125 4.47 16.71 -1.27
CA MET A 125 5.57 16.58 -0.31
C MET A 125 5.54 17.69 0.75
N ARG A 126 4.43 17.76 1.47
CA ARG A 126 4.18 18.74 2.55
C ARG A 126 3.59 18.05 3.77
N ASP A 127 3.47 18.77 4.86
CA ASP A 127 2.82 18.35 6.10
C ASP A 127 3.25 16.93 6.51
N GLU A 128 2.31 16.03 6.70
CA GLU A 128 2.54 14.66 7.16
C GLU A 128 3.38 13.83 6.16
N ASN A 129 3.14 13.97 4.86
CA ASN A 129 3.93 13.27 3.84
C ASN A 129 5.40 13.63 3.91
N ARG A 130 5.71 14.91 4.12
CA ARG A 130 7.09 15.36 4.28
C ARG A 130 7.76 14.72 5.49
N ALA A 131 7.05 14.62 6.62
CA ALA A 131 7.57 13.99 7.83
C ALA A 131 7.80 12.48 7.65
N LEU A 132 6.84 11.78 7.03
CA LEU A 132 6.94 10.35 6.73
C LEU A 132 8.12 10.06 5.80
N VAL A 133 8.23 10.81 4.71
CA VAL A 133 9.31 10.63 3.72
C VAL A 133 10.68 10.96 4.32
N ALA A 134 10.79 11.98 5.16
CA ALA A 134 12.03 12.30 5.84
C ALA A 134 12.48 11.17 6.79
N ASP A 135 11.55 10.60 7.57
CA ASP A 135 11.86 9.48 8.48
C ASP A 135 12.21 8.21 7.69
N GLY A 136 11.45 7.87 6.65
CA GLY A 136 11.73 6.68 5.85
C GLY A 136 13.04 6.78 5.08
N LEU A 137 13.38 7.94 4.50
CA LEU A 137 14.70 8.17 3.88
C LEU A 137 15.83 8.01 4.89
N ARG A 138 15.66 8.53 6.11
CA ARG A 138 16.64 8.35 7.18
C ARG A 138 16.85 6.86 7.48
N ARG A 139 15.76 6.07 7.60
CA ARG A 139 15.83 4.62 7.83
C ARG A 139 16.54 3.90 6.69
N ILE A 140 16.15 4.18 5.45
CA ILE A 140 16.78 3.60 4.24
C ILE A 140 18.27 3.86 4.21
N ASN A 141 18.71 5.06 4.60
CA ASN A 141 20.12 5.41 4.62
C ASN A 141 20.92 4.84 5.80
N GLN A 142 20.26 4.56 6.93
CA GLN A 142 20.93 4.06 8.13
C GLN A 142 20.95 2.53 8.22
N ALA A 143 19.82 1.90 7.94
CA ALA A 143 19.64 0.46 8.04
C ALA A 143 18.52 0.00 7.10
N PRO A 144 18.77 -0.11 5.79
CA PRO A 144 17.77 -0.56 4.84
C PRO A 144 17.35 -2.01 5.13
N ARG A 145 16.08 -2.30 4.90
CA ARG A 145 15.60 -3.69 4.90
C ARG A 145 16.29 -4.50 3.81
N PRO A 146 16.41 -5.83 3.93
CA PRO A 146 17.03 -6.68 2.93
C PRO A 146 16.49 -6.42 1.51
N CYS A 147 15.18 -6.33 1.32
CA CYS A 147 14.55 -6.03 0.04
C CYS A 147 14.96 -4.64 -0.52
N ILE A 148 15.05 -3.62 0.31
CA ILE A 148 15.47 -2.28 -0.12
C ILE A 148 16.98 -2.27 -0.40
N ALA A 149 17.77 -2.95 0.41
CA ALA A 149 19.21 -3.08 0.20
C ALA A 149 19.52 -3.78 -1.13
N ALA A 150 18.83 -4.88 -1.47
CA ALA A 150 18.98 -5.58 -2.73
C ALA A 150 18.58 -4.69 -3.94
N LEU A 151 17.49 -3.94 -3.83
CA LEU A 151 17.10 -2.96 -4.86
C LEU A 151 18.13 -1.84 -5.03
N LEU A 152 18.73 -1.35 -3.94
CA LEU A 152 19.79 -0.36 -3.99
C LEU A 152 21.05 -0.94 -4.66
N ASP A 153 21.41 -2.18 -4.35
CA ASP A 153 22.56 -2.86 -4.94
C ASP A 153 22.37 -3.04 -6.44
N THR A 154 21.27 -3.64 -6.86
CA THR A 154 20.96 -3.85 -8.30
C THR A 154 20.80 -2.56 -9.10
N SER A 155 20.51 -1.43 -8.43
CA SER A 155 20.42 -0.11 -9.06
C SER A 155 21.75 0.65 -9.10
N GLY A 156 22.83 0.12 -8.52
CA GLY A 156 24.12 0.78 -8.39
C GLY A 156 24.11 1.96 -7.40
N ALA A 157 23.14 1.99 -6.47
CA ALA A 157 23.02 3.01 -5.44
C ALA A 157 23.55 2.55 -4.07
N SER A 158 24.04 1.32 -3.95
CA SER A 158 24.62 0.77 -2.73
C SER A 158 25.81 1.61 -2.25
N GLY A 159 25.87 1.88 -0.95
CA GLY A 159 26.92 2.70 -0.33
C GLY A 159 26.84 4.21 -0.61
N LYS A 160 25.83 4.68 -1.33
CA LYS A 160 25.60 6.11 -1.60
C LYS A 160 24.45 6.64 -0.75
N GLN A 161 24.43 7.96 -0.55
CA GLN A 161 23.27 8.60 0.08
C GLN A 161 22.05 8.53 -0.84
N VAL A 162 21.01 7.85 -0.37
CA VAL A 162 19.74 7.70 -1.09
C VAL A 162 18.87 8.93 -0.87
N THR A 163 18.37 9.50 -1.95
CA THR A 163 17.46 10.65 -1.97
C THR A 163 16.08 10.25 -2.50
N ALA A 164 15.07 11.11 -2.35
CA ALA A 164 13.76 10.90 -2.97
C ALA A 164 13.87 10.73 -4.50
N THR A 165 14.78 11.48 -5.15
CA THR A 165 15.06 11.37 -6.58
C THR A 165 15.58 9.98 -6.95
N ASN A 166 16.52 9.42 -6.17
CA ASN A 166 17.01 8.06 -6.41
C ASN A 166 15.88 7.03 -6.27
N LEU A 167 15.02 7.15 -5.25
CA LEU A 167 13.86 6.27 -5.10
C LEU A 167 12.92 6.38 -6.29
N SER A 168 12.56 7.60 -6.70
CA SER A 168 11.62 7.86 -7.79
C SER A 168 12.10 7.32 -9.15
N PHE A 169 13.38 7.48 -9.47
CA PHE A 169 13.90 7.13 -10.79
C PHE A 169 14.63 5.80 -10.87
N SER A 170 15.06 5.23 -9.75
CA SER A 170 15.86 3.99 -9.76
C SER A 170 15.19 2.82 -9.08
N ILE A 171 14.51 3.02 -7.96
CA ILE A 171 13.95 1.93 -7.14
C ILE A 171 12.48 1.66 -7.48
N ILE A 172 11.64 2.68 -7.42
CA ILE A 172 10.19 2.57 -7.66
C ILE A 172 9.86 2.02 -9.04
N PRO A 173 10.55 2.42 -10.15
CA PRO A 173 10.28 1.84 -11.45
C PRO A 173 10.53 0.33 -11.54
N ARG A 174 11.48 -0.21 -10.77
CA ARG A 174 11.74 -1.65 -10.71
C ARG A 174 10.60 -2.40 -10.04
N LEU A 175 10.10 -1.91 -8.92
CA LEU A 175 8.91 -2.47 -8.26
C LEU A 175 7.68 -2.41 -9.16
N ASN A 176 7.46 -1.29 -9.83
CA ASN A 176 6.33 -1.12 -10.74
C ASN A 176 6.43 -2.01 -11.99
N ALA A 177 7.65 -2.35 -12.43
CA ALA A 177 7.87 -3.19 -13.60
C ALA A 177 7.29 -4.59 -13.40
N ALA A 178 7.44 -5.20 -12.23
CA ALA A 178 6.89 -6.52 -11.92
C ALA A 178 5.36 -6.54 -12.13
N GLY A 179 4.63 -5.55 -11.62
CA GLY A 179 3.18 -5.43 -11.81
C GLY A 179 2.77 -5.20 -13.27
N ARG A 180 3.61 -4.51 -14.06
CA ARG A 180 3.38 -4.28 -15.50
C ARG A 180 3.73 -5.50 -16.36
N MET A 181 4.60 -6.37 -15.88
CA MET A 181 4.96 -7.62 -16.56
C MET A 181 4.01 -8.78 -16.20
N GLY A 182 2.97 -8.52 -15.44
CA GLY A 182 1.92 -9.50 -15.09
C GLY A 182 2.19 -10.28 -13.80
N ASP A 183 3.29 -10.02 -13.10
CA ASP A 183 3.62 -10.70 -11.84
C ASP A 183 3.86 -9.73 -10.68
N ALA A 184 2.77 -9.11 -10.23
CA ALA A 184 2.80 -8.26 -9.04
C ALA A 184 3.13 -9.05 -7.75
N GLN A 185 2.93 -10.38 -7.76
CA GLN A 185 3.29 -11.25 -6.63
C GLN A 185 4.80 -11.24 -6.40
N LEU A 186 5.61 -11.22 -7.46
CA LEU A 186 7.06 -11.13 -7.36
C LEU A 186 7.53 -9.88 -6.59
N ALA A 187 6.91 -8.72 -6.86
CA ALA A 187 7.22 -7.50 -6.10
C ALA A 187 6.79 -7.59 -4.64
N LEU A 188 5.66 -8.24 -4.36
CA LEU A 188 5.21 -8.47 -2.99
C LEU A 188 6.15 -9.41 -2.25
N ASP A 189 6.55 -10.52 -2.86
CA ASP A 189 7.45 -11.51 -2.26
C ASP A 189 8.81 -10.88 -1.96
N LEU A 190 9.33 -10.04 -2.86
CA LEU A 190 10.52 -9.22 -2.63
C LEU A 190 10.35 -8.32 -1.39
N LEU A 191 9.23 -7.59 -1.28
CA LEU A 191 9.01 -6.67 -0.15
C LEU A 191 8.78 -7.40 1.19
N LEU A 192 8.37 -8.65 1.16
CA LEU A 192 8.12 -9.47 2.36
C LEU A 192 9.34 -10.27 2.83
N THR A 193 10.38 -10.42 2.00
CA THR A 193 11.57 -11.19 2.42
C THR A 193 12.42 -10.41 3.42
N ASP A 194 12.91 -11.13 4.42
CA ASP A 194 13.92 -10.66 5.37
C ASP A 194 15.34 -11.19 5.02
N ASP A 195 15.47 -11.86 3.88
CA ASP A 195 16.72 -12.45 3.39
C ASP A 195 17.22 -11.68 2.16
N PHE A 196 18.43 -11.16 2.24
CA PHE A 196 19.07 -10.39 1.17
C PHE A 196 19.37 -11.24 -0.08
N GLU A 197 19.76 -12.51 0.10
CA GLU A 197 20.07 -13.40 -1.01
C GLU A 197 18.82 -13.86 -1.78
N GLN A 198 17.67 -13.83 -1.12
CA GLN A 198 16.38 -14.10 -1.76
C GLN A 198 15.79 -12.85 -2.44
N ALA A 199 16.20 -11.69 -2.01
CA ALA A 199 15.74 -10.41 -2.53
C ALA A 199 16.42 -10.06 -3.87
#